data_0fba143b8c127d7abcf682264058e9bb
#
_entry.id   0fba143b8c127d7abcf682264058e9bb
#
_cell.length_a   1.000
_cell.length_b   1.000
_cell.length_c   1.000
_cell.angle_alpha   90.00
_cell.angle_beta   90.00
_cell.angle_gamma   90.00
#
_symmetry.space_group_name_H-M   'P 1'
#
loop_
_entity.id
_entity.type
_entity.pdbx_description
1 polymer ?
#
loop_
_entity_poly.entity_id
_entity_poly.type
_entity_poly.pdbx_seq_one_letter_code
_entity_poly.pdbx_strand_id
1 'polypeptide(L)'
;HWCTNYVTMSTRRRIGFDDKGMCNACGWSESKKTMDWKPREQELKKLLDRHRRNDGGFDCLCPVSGGKDGSYVAYNLKHKYGMNPLCITITPALSLELGDENLKAFVDSGYSHISINPGYEAMKTLNKTGFIEMGFPYYGWLVSIHSAVVRMSVNMGIGLIFYGEDGEVEYGGTIKTAE
;
A
#
# COMPACT_ATOMS: atom_id res chain seq x y z
N HIS A 1 -25.25 -11.04 -10.33
CA HIS A 1 -25.81 -11.03 -8.97
C HIS A 1 -24.88 -10.32 -7.99
N TRP A 2 -25.36 -10.13 -6.78
CA TRP A 2 -24.63 -9.43 -5.71
C TRP A 2 -24.25 -10.42 -4.62
N CYS A 3 -23.21 -10.07 -3.88
CA CYS A 3 -22.88 -10.78 -2.65
C CYS A 3 -24.02 -10.63 -1.64
N THR A 4 -24.35 -11.71 -0.92
CA THR A 4 -25.38 -11.69 0.14
C THR A 4 -24.94 -10.90 1.38
N ASN A 5 -23.65 -10.65 1.55
CA ASN A 5 -23.07 -10.03 2.74
C ASN A 5 -22.36 -8.69 2.48
N TYR A 6 -22.09 -8.36 1.21
CA TYR A 6 -21.31 -7.17 0.84
C TYR A 6 -21.76 -6.61 -0.51
N VAL A 7 -21.51 -5.33 -0.77
CA VAL A 7 -21.91 -4.61 -2.00
C VAL A 7 -21.07 -4.97 -3.24
N THR A 8 -20.55 -6.18 -3.32
CA THR A 8 -19.75 -6.65 -4.44
C THR A 8 -20.62 -7.35 -5.48
N MET A 9 -20.42 -6.99 -6.75
CA MET A 9 -21.16 -7.57 -7.90
C MET A 9 -20.35 -8.67 -8.60
N SER A 10 -21.06 -9.63 -9.21
CA SER A 10 -20.48 -10.69 -10.04
C SER A 10 -19.70 -10.19 -11.27
N THR A 11 -19.87 -8.94 -11.65
CA THR A 11 -19.14 -8.30 -12.76
C THR A 11 -17.69 -7.94 -12.40
N ARG A 12 -17.32 -7.94 -11.11
CA ARG A 12 -15.96 -7.68 -10.71
C ARG A 12 -15.05 -8.84 -11.18
N ARG A 13 -13.94 -8.49 -11.80
CA ARG A 13 -12.96 -9.48 -12.26
C ARG A 13 -12.43 -10.33 -11.09
N ARG A 14 -12.34 -11.64 -11.29
CA ARG A 14 -11.84 -12.65 -10.32
C ARG A 14 -12.68 -12.81 -9.06
N ILE A 15 -13.86 -12.19 -8.99
CA ILE A 15 -14.77 -12.43 -7.88
C ILE A 15 -15.39 -13.83 -7.98
N GLY A 16 -15.36 -14.57 -6.91
CA GLY A 16 -16.06 -15.86 -6.75
C GLY A 16 -17.15 -15.76 -5.69
N PHE A 17 -18.12 -16.66 -5.75
CA PHE A 17 -19.19 -16.76 -4.77
C PHE A 17 -19.32 -18.21 -4.34
N ASP A 18 -19.59 -18.43 -3.05
CA ASP A 18 -19.92 -19.74 -2.52
C ASP A 18 -21.40 -20.12 -2.77
N ASP A 19 -21.79 -21.32 -2.35
CA ASP A 19 -23.16 -21.83 -2.52
C ASP A 19 -24.22 -21.00 -1.77
N LYS A 20 -23.81 -20.18 -0.81
CA LYS A 20 -24.66 -19.25 -0.05
C LYS A 20 -24.71 -17.86 -0.69
N GLY A 21 -24.02 -17.65 -1.80
CA GLY A 21 -23.93 -16.38 -2.48
C GLY A 21 -23.02 -15.36 -1.81
N MET A 22 -22.16 -15.78 -0.88
CA MET A 22 -21.16 -14.94 -0.24
C MET A 22 -19.91 -14.87 -1.10
N CYS A 23 -19.37 -13.65 -1.32
CA CYS A 23 -18.18 -13.48 -2.15
C CYS A 23 -16.89 -13.89 -1.42
N ASN A 24 -15.85 -14.20 -2.20
CA ASN A 24 -14.54 -14.59 -1.68
C ASN A 24 -13.85 -13.50 -0.83
N ALA A 25 -14.14 -12.21 -1.04
CA ALA A 25 -13.68 -11.14 -0.14
C ALA A 25 -14.27 -11.28 1.27
N CYS A 26 -15.56 -11.58 1.37
CA CYS A 26 -16.20 -11.89 2.65
C CYS A 26 -15.64 -13.16 3.27
N GLY A 27 -15.42 -14.21 2.47
CA GLY A 27 -14.78 -15.45 2.92
C GLY A 27 -13.39 -15.19 3.51
N TRP A 28 -12.59 -14.35 2.88
CA TRP A 28 -11.30 -13.91 3.41
C TRP A 28 -11.44 -13.14 4.73
N SER A 29 -12.39 -12.22 4.81
CA SER A 29 -12.66 -11.49 6.06
C SER A 29 -13.04 -12.44 7.22
N GLU A 30 -13.83 -13.47 6.97
CA GLU A 30 -14.17 -14.48 7.99
C GLU A 30 -12.94 -15.33 8.37
N SER A 31 -12.12 -15.75 7.40
CA SER A 31 -10.93 -16.54 7.69
C SER A 31 -9.92 -15.79 8.57
N LYS A 32 -9.81 -14.46 8.42
CA LYS A 32 -8.96 -13.63 9.28
C LYS A 32 -9.34 -13.70 10.77
N LYS A 33 -10.61 -13.96 11.10
CA LYS A 33 -11.09 -14.07 12.49
C LYS A 33 -10.60 -15.33 13.19
N THR A 34 -10.34 -16.40 12.44
CA THR A 34 -9.90 -17.70 12.95
C THR A 34 -8.39 -17.92 12.83
N MET A 35 -7.68 -16.98 12.20
CA MET A 35 -6.24 -17.07 11.97
C MET A 35 -5.47 -16.87 13.29
N ASP A 36 -4.50 -17.74 13.56
CA ASP A 36 -3.54 -17.52 14.64
C ASP A 36 -2.49 -16.49 14.19
N TRP A 37 -2.61 -15.28 14.73
CA TRP A 37 -1.73 -14.14 14.40
C TRP A 37 -0.38 -14.19 15.12
N LYS A 38 -0.20 -15.04 16.17
CA LYS A 38 1.04 -15.07 16.94
C LYS A 38 2.25 -15.56 16.13
N PRO A 39 2.16 -16.67 15.37
CA PRO A 39 3.24 -17.08 14.48
C PRO A 39 3.55 -16.01 13.42
N ARG A 40 2.52 -15.40 12.84
CA ARG A 40 2.69 -14.32 11.83
C ARG A 40 3.43 -13.10 12.39
N GLU A 41 3.13 -12.70 13.61
CA GLU A 41 3.88 -11.61 14.27
C GLU A 41 5.35 -12.00 14.53
N GLN A 42 5.62 -13.27 14.85
CA GLN A 42 6.99 -13.75 15.02
C GLN A 42 7.77 -13.75 13.69
N GLU A 43 7.14 -14.17 12.61
CA GLU A 43 7.72 -14.10 11.26
C GLU A 43 8.03 -12.65 10.87
N LEU A 44 7.08 -11.72 11.12
CA LEU A 44 7.30 -10.29 10.89
C LEU A 44 8.51 -9.79 11.69
N LYS A 45 8.61 -10.08 12.99
CA LYS A 45 9.75 -9.66 13.82
C LYS A 45 11.08 -10.16 13.27
N LYS A 46 11.14 -11.44 12.86
CA LYS A 46 12.35 -12.01 12.23
C LYS A 46 12.70 -11.31 10.91
N LEU A 47 11.71 -10.91 10.12
CA LEU A 47 11.92 -10.15 8.89
C LEU A 47 12.49 -8.76 9.22
N LEU A 48 11.88 -8.05 10.16
CA LEU A 48 12.32 -6.71 10.59
C LEU A 48 13.77 -6.75 11.12
N ASP A 49 14.09 -7.71 11.98
CA ASP A 49 15.43 -7.82 12.58
C ASP A 49 16.53 -8.07 11.54
N ARG A 50 16.22 -8.75 10.44
CA ARG A 50 17.17 -8.93 9.31
C ARG A 50 17.48 -7.64 8.56
N HIS A 51 16.58 -6.67 8.61
CA HIS A 51 16.72 -5.40 7.89
C HIS A 51 17.05 -4.21 8.79
N ARG A 52 17.12 -4.45 10.11
CA ARG A 52 17.45 -3.42 11.09
C ARG A 52 18.90 -2.96 10.91
N ARG A 53 19.11 -1.67 10.80
CA ARG A 53 20.41 -1.04 10.63
C ARG A 53 20.91 -0.49 11.97
N ASN A 54 22.20 -0.64 12.19
CA ASN A 54 22.87 -0.15 13.40
C ASN A 54 23.77 1.08 13.11
N ASP A 55 23.76 1.56 11.87
CA ASP A 55 24.56 2.68 11.39
C ASP A 55 23.82 4.01 11.36
N GLY A 56 22.59 4.06 11.89
CA GLY A 56 21.72 5.22 11.86
C GLY A 56 20.98 5.43 10.52
N GLY A 57 21.17 4.53 9.56
CA GLY A 57 20.43 4.55 8.29
C GLY A 57 18.98 4.10 8.44
N PHE A 58 18.22 4.20 7.34
CA PHE A 58 16.83 3.75 7.30
C PHE A 58 16.73 2.24 7.13
N ASP A 59 15.90 1.60 7.93
CA ASP A 59 15.67 0.15 7.92
C ASP A 59 14.75 -0.29 6.78
N CYS A 60 13.79 0.54 6.43
CA CYS A 60 12.78 0.25 5.42
C CYS A 60 12.21 1.51 4.78
N LEU A 61 11.61 1.36 3.59
CA LEU A 61 10.75 2.36 2.96
C LEU A 61 9.28 2.10 3.30
N CYS A 62 8.54 3.17 3.53
CA CYS A 62 7.10 3.10 3.75
C CYS A 62 6.39 4.15 2.90
N PRO A 63 5.70 3.75 1.81
CA PRO A 63 4.86 4.66 1.06
C PRO A 63 3.70 5.19 1.91
N VAL A 64 3.53 6.51 1.91
CA VAL A 64 2.48 7.21 2.66
C VAL A 64 1.83 8.26 1.77
N SER A 65 0.56 8.52 2.00
CA SER A 65 -0.21 9.54 1.26
C SER A 65 -0.95 10.54 2.16
N GLY A 66 -0.69 10.48 3.48
CA GLY A 66 -1.53 11.15 4.47
C GLY A 66 -2.82 10.40 4.80
N GLY A 67 -3.10 9.29 4.11
CA GLY A 67 -4.19 8.37 4.42
C GLY A 67 -3.89 7.48 5.63
N LYS A 68 -4.93 6.81 6.15
CA LYS A 68 -4.86 6.00 7.38
C LYS A 68 -3.92 4.79 7.27
N ASP A 69 -3.90 4.11 6.11
CA ASP A 69 -3.27 2.79 6.00
C ASP A 69 -1.73 2.88 6.01
N GLY A 70 -1.13 3.69 5.12
CA GLY A 70 0.31 3.93 5.12
C GLY A 70 0.80 4.57 6.43
N SER A 71 0.03 5.52 6.99
CA SER A 71 0.37 6.15 8.27
C SER A 71 0.34 5.16 9.42
N TYR A 72 -0.64 4.24 9.46
CA TYR A 72 -0.73 3.19 10.46
C TYR A 72 0.44 2.20 10.38
N VAL A 73 0.82 1.81 9.17
CA VAL A 73 1.98 0.94 8.95
C VAL A 73 3.25 1.63 9.44
N ALA A 74 3.52 2.86 9.01
CA ALA A 74 4.69 3.62 9.43
C ALA A 74 4.73 3.83 10.95
N TYR A 75 3.57 4.10 11.57
CA TYR A 75 3.45 4.24 13.02
C TYR A 75 3.85 2.96 13.75
N ASN A 76 3.32 1.81 13.34
CA ASN A 76 3.67 0.53 13.98
C ASN A 76 5.13 0.17 13.76
N LEU A 77 5.69 0.37 12.57
CA LEU A 77 7.10 0.13 12.30
C LEU A 77 7.98 0.92 13.26
N LYS A 78 7.70 2.21 13.46
CA LYS A 78 8.48 3.07 14.34
C LYS A 78 8.23 2.79 15.82
N HIS A 79 6.97 2.84 16.27
CA HIS A 79 6.66 2.85 17.71
C HIS A 79 6.48 1.46 18.32
N LYS A 80 5.92 0.50 17.58
CA LYS A 80 5.74 -0.87 18.07
C LYS A 80 6.97 -1.73 17.85
N TYR A 81 7.61 -1.59 16.69
CA TYR A 81 8.72 -2.45 16.31
C TYR A 81 10.11 -1.78 16.38
N GLY A 82 10.18 -0.48 16.69
CA GLY A 82 11.43 0.25 16.84
C GLY A 82 12.27 0.32 15.56
N MET A 83 11.64 0.31 14.40
CA MET A 83 12.29 0.50 13.11
C MET A 83 12.49 2.00 12.83
N ASN A 84 13.43 2.31 11.94
CA ASN A 84 13.64 3.64 11.39
C ASN A 84 13.12 3.71 9.94
N PRO A 85 11.81 3.93 9.70
CA PRO A 85 11.25 3.99 8.36
C PRO A 85 11.56 5.32 7.69
N LEU A 86 11.94 5.27 6.41
CA LEU A 86 11.89 6.43 5.51
C LEU A 86 10.53 6.43 4.81
N CYS A 87 9.73 7.43 5.07
CA CYS A 87 8.44 7.59 4.41
C CYS A 87 8.60 8.25 3.05
N ILE A 88 7.79 7.83 2.06
CA ILE A 88 7.87 8.35 0.70
C ILE A 88 6.48 8.59 0.14
N THR A 89 6.29 9.73 -0.50
CA THR A 89 5.05 10.08 -1.21
C THR A 89 5.36 10.37 -2.67
N ILE A 90 4.57 9.81 -3.57
CA ILE A 90 4.54 10.22 -4.96
C ILE A 90 3.37 11.20 -5.10
N THR A 91 3.69 12.45 -5.39
CA THR A 91 2.68 13.51 -5.47
C THR A 91 1.67 13.20 -6.57
N PRO A 92 0.36 13.14 -6.27
CA PRO A 92 -0.67 12.94 -7.27
C PRO A 92 -0.79 14.16 -8.18
N ALA A 93 -1.32 13.96 -9.38
CA ALA A 93 -1.56 15.05 -10.33
C ALA A 93 -2.61 16.07 -9.82
N LEU A 94 -3.53 15.60 -9.00
CA LEU A 94 -4.55 16.41 -8.32
C LEU A 94 -4.57 16.00 -6.85
N SER A 95 -4.13 16.88 -5.96
CA SER A 95 -4.27 16.70 -4.51
C SER A 95 -5.48 17.47 -3.98
N LEU A 96 -5.98 17.01 -2.84
CA LEU A 96 -6.97 17.74 -2.06
C LEU A 96 -6.26 18.41 -0.88
N GLU A 97 -6.64 19.63 -0.55
CA GLU A 97 -6.07 20.39 0.56
C GLU A 97 -6.04 19.58 1.87
N LEU A 98 -7.14 18.93 2.21
CA LEU A 98 -7.21 18.05 3.39
C LEU A 98 -6.19 16.91 3.34
N GLY A 99 -5.92 16.35 2.16
CA GLY A 99 -4.90 15.29 1.98
C GLY A 99 -3.49 15.82 2.22
N ASP A 100 -3.20 17.01 1.74
CA ASP A 100 -1.91 17.68 1.91
C ASP A 100 -1.70 18.09 3.39
N GLU A 101 -2.74 18.59 4.07
CA GLU A 101 -2.72 18.87 5.51
C GLU A 101 -2.47 17.60 6.34
N ASN A 102 -3.14 16.51 6.03
CA ASN A 102 -2.95 15.23 6.72
C ASN A 102 -1.53 14.70 6.52
N LEU A 103 -0.99 14.76 5.31
CA LEU A 103 0.39 14.35 5.04
C LEU A 103 1.38 15.23 5.80
N LYS A 104 1.17 16.54 5.81
CA LYS A 104 2.00 17.47 6.57
C LYS A 104 1.96 17.15 8.05
N ALA A 105 0.79 16.98 8.65
CA ALA A 105 0.64 16.63 10.06
C ALA A 105 1.33 15.30 10.40
N PHE A 106 1.24 14.31 9.53
CA PHE A 106 1.94 13.04 9.68
C PHE A 106 3.46 13.24 9.67
N VAL A 107 4.02 13.98 8.71
CA VAL A 107 5.46 14.25 8.62
C VAL A 107 5.94 15.05 9.84
N ASP A 108 5.21 16.09 10.23
CA ASP A 108 5.54 16.96 11.40
C ASP A 108 5.50 16.16 12.72
N SER A 109 4.83 15.01 12.77
CA SER A 109 4.85 14.12 13.94
C SER A 109 6.18 13.34 14.11
N GLY A 110 7.19 13.63 13.27
CA GLY A 110 8.57 13.17 13.45
C GLY A 110 8.99 12.04 12.53
N TYR A 111 8.48 12.00 11.30
CA TYR A 111 8.92 11.04 10.28
C TYR A 111 9.87 11.69 9.27
N SER A 112 10.94 10.98 8.92
CA SER A 112 11.75 11.32 7.74
C SER A 112 10.93 11.04 6.48
N HIS A 113 10.89 12.02 5.57
CA HIS A 113 10.00 11.94 4.43
C HIS A 113 10.65 12.47 3.15
N ILE A 114 10.38 11.80 2.03
CA ILE A 114 10.72 12.26 0.68
C ILE A 114 9.44 12.36 -0.14
N SER A 115 9.24 13.52 -0.77
CA SER A 115 8.18 13.72 -1.77
C SER A 115 8.79 13.68 -3.17
N ILE A 116 8.23 12.86 -4.04
CA ILE A 116 8.63 12.74 -5.45
C ILE A 116 7.52 13.33 -6.31
N ASN A 117 7.88 14.35 -7.08
CA ASN A 117 7.01 14.92 -8.11
C ASN A 117 7.37 14.30 -9.45
N PRO A 118 6.52 13.44 -10.04
CA PRO A 118 6.75 12.93 -11.38
C PRO A 118 6.77 14.06 -12.41
N GLY A 119 7.60 13.93 -13.46
CA GLY A 119 7.71 14.93 -14.50
C GLY A 119 6.35 15.20 -15.17
N TYR A 120 5.98 16.48 -15.27
CA TYR A 120 4.66 16.92 -15.76
C TYR A 120 4.28 16.33 -17.12
N GLU A 121 5.18 16.41 -18.11
CA GLU A 121 4.88 15.94 -19.47
C GLU A 121 4.73 14.41 -19.55
N ALA A 122 5.53 13.66 -18.79
CA ALA A 122 5.39 12.21 -18.69
C ALA A 122 4.05 11.83 -18.01
N MET A 123 3.71 12.50 -16.91
CA MET A 123 2.46 12.28 -16.20
C MET A 123 1.25 12.60 -17.07
N LYS A 124 1.26 13.75 -17.75
CA LYS A 124 0.22 14.18 -18.68
C LYS A 124 0.02 13.16 -19.82
N THR A 125 1.11 12.72 -20.44
CA THR A 125 1.05 11.75 -21.54
C THR A 125 0.51 10.42 -21.08
N LEU A 126 1.02 9.86 -19.98
CA LEU A 126 0.58 8.58 -19.45
C LEU A 126 -0.87 8.61 -18.97
N ASN A 127 -1.29 9.69 -18.31
CA ASN A 127 -2.68 9.84 -17.85
C ASN A 127 -3.64 9.99 -19.04
N LYS A 128 -3.27 10.74 -20.07
CA LYS A 128 -4.06 10.85 -21.30
C LYS A 128 -4.19 9.50 -22.00
N THR A 129 -3.08 8.78 -22.18
CA THR A 129 -3.09 7.45 -22.80
C THR A 129 -3.93 6.48 -21.98
N GLY A 130 -3.73 6.45 -20.67
CA GLY A 130 -4.51 5.61 -19.77
C GLY A 130 -6.02 5.90 -19.84
N PHE A 131 -6.38 7.17 -19.97
CA PHE A 131 -7.80 7.54 -20.12
C PHE A 131 -8.38 7.07 -21.46
N ILE A 132 -7.66 7.31 -22.57
CA ILE A 132 -8.14 6.96 -23.91
C ILE A 132 -8.20 5.44 -24.11
N GLU A 133 -7.15 4.71 -23.72
CA GLU A 133 -7.00 3.28 -24.03
C GLU A 133 -7.66 2.36 -22.99
N MET A 134 -7.78 2.82 -21.73
CA MET A 134 -8.23 1.98 -20.61
C MET A 134 -9.37 2.60 -19.79
N GLY A 135 -9.78 3.83 -20.07
CA GLY A 135 -10.74 4.56 -19.24
C GLY A 135 -10.19 4.93 -17.85
N PHE A 136 -8.85 4.96 -17.69
CA PHE A 136 -8.19 5.16 -16.41
C PHE A 136 -7.29 6.41 -16.38
N PRO A 137 -7.79 7.56 -15.90
CA PRO A 137 -7.10 8.85 -15.99
C PRO A 137 -5.89 8.99 -15.04
N TYR A 138 -5.69 8.08 -14.10
CA TYR A 138 -4.58 8.08 -13.15
C TYR A 138 -3.48 7.06 -13.47
N TYR A 139 -3.42 6.57 -14.69
CA TYR A 139 -2.46 5.54 -15.08
C TYR A 139 -1.00 5.95 -14.86
N GLY A 140 -0.65 7.17 -15.23
CA GLY A 140 0.70 7.70 -15.02
C GLY A 140 1.09 7.77 -13.55
N TRP A 141 0.16 8.17 -12.68
CA TRP A 141 0.39 8.19 -11.24
C TRP A 141 0.54 6.78 -10.67
N LEU A 142 -0.31 5.83 -11.07
CA LEU A 142 -0.23 4.44 -10.66
C LEU A 142 1.12 3.82 -11.03
N VAL A 143 1.58 4.02 -12.25
CA VAL A 143 2.92 3.58 -12.71
C VAL A 143 4.01 4.21 -11.86
N SER A 144 3.89 5.50 -11.54
CA SER A 144 4.88 6.22 -10.75
C SER A 144 4.98 5.71 -9.32
N ILE A 145 3.86 5.43 -8.62
CA ILE A 145 3.91 4.91 -7.24
C ILE A 145 4.57 3.53 -7.18
N HIS A 146 4.35 2.67 -8.16
CA HIS A 146 4.99 1.35 -8.18
C HIS A 146 6.47 1.42 -8.58
N SER A 147 6.82 2.20 -9.60
CA SER A 147 8.19 2.24 -10.11
C SER A 147 9.13 3.10 -9.25
N ALA A 148 8.69 4.27 -8.78
CA ALA A 148 9.55 5.19 -8.04
C ALA A 148 9.93 4.65 -6.67
N VAL A 149 9.01 4.02 -5.95
CA VAL A 149 9.28 3.43 -4.62
C VAL A 149 10.34 2.34 -4.72
N VAL A 150 10.19 1.40 -5.66
CA VAL A 150 11.17 0.33 -5.86
C VAL A 150 12.52 0.90 -6.30
N ARG A 151 12.52 1.88 -7.20
CA ARG A 151 13.75 2.54 -7.67
C ARG A 151 14.48 3.25 -6.53
N MET A 152 13.74 3.94 -5.65
CA MET A 152 14.33 4.58 -4.47
C MET A 152 14.90 3.56 -3.49
N SER A 153 14.21 2.45 -3.26
CA SER A 153 14.70 1.33 -2.45
C SER A 153 16.05 0.85 -2.94
N VAL A 154 16.17 0.57 -4.24
CA VAL A 154 17.43 0.13 -4.86
C VAL A 154 18.51 1.21 -4.77
N ASN A 155 18.20 2.46 -5.12
CA ASN A 155 19.19 3.56 -5.13
C ASN A 155 19.73 3.89 -3.74
N MET A 156 18.93 3.72 -2.70
CA MET A 156 19.31 3.99 -1.31
C MET A 156 19.84 2.75 -0.57
N GLY A 157 19.84 1.59 -1.22
CA GLY A 157 20.25 0.33 -0.58
C GLY A 157 19.34 -0.11 0.56
N ILE A 158 18.05 0.25 0.50
CA ILE A 158 17.05 -0.13 1.50
C ILE A 158 16.30 -1.35 0.97
N GLY A 159 16.60 -2.54 1.50
CA GLY A 159 16.10 -3.83 0.98
C GLY A 159 14.68 -4.21 1.40
N LEU A 160 13.94 -3.36 2.11
CA LEU A 160 12.62 -3.66 2.65
C LEU A 160 11.65 -2.52 2.37
N ILE A 161 10.49 -2.85 1.83
CA ILE A 161 9.40 -1.89 1.57
C ILE A 161 8.13 -2.41 2.23
N PHE A 162 7.45 -1.54 2.99
CA PHE A 162 6.14 -1.82 3.58
C PHE A 162 5.07 -0.96 2.93
N TYR A 163 4.16 -1.59 2.20
CA TYR A 163 2.97 -0.94 1.68
C TYR A 163 1.81 -1.03 2.68
N GLY A 164 0.98 -0.01 2.73
CA GLY A 164 -0.27 -0.01 3.50
C GLY A 164 -1.43 -0.69 2.79
N GLU A 165 -1.16 -1.42 1.71
CA GLU A 165 -2.16 -2.06 0.85
C GLU A 165 -2.06 -3.58 0.97
N ASP A 166 -3.19 -4.26 1.14
CA ASP A 166 -3.26 -5.74 1.23
C ASP A 166 -3.50 -6.40 -0.14
N GLY A 167 -3.66 -5.64 -1.18
CA GLY A 167 -3.76 -6.17 -2.53
C GLY A 167 -5.04 -6.93 -2.86
N GLU A 168 -4.93 -7.93 -3.75
CA GLU A 168 -6.08 -8.57 -4.41
C GLU A 168 -6.98 -9.38 -3.48
N VAL A 169 -6.42 -10.06 -2.47
CA VAL A 169 -7.17 -11.01 -1.64
C VAL A 169 -8.27 -10.32 -0.86
N GLU A 170 -7.98 -9.14 -0.31
CA GLU A 170 -8.93 -8.36 0.47
C GLU A 170 -10.14 -7.91 -0.35
N TYR A 171 -9.95 -7.72 -1.64
CA TYR A 171 -11.00 -7.31 -2.57
C TYR A 171 -11.60 -8.45 -3.39
N GLY A 172 -11.34 -9.69 -3.02
CA GLY A 172 -11.88 -10.87 -3.69
C GLY A 172 -11.04 -11.36 -4.87
N GLY A 173 -9.75 -11.08 -4.87
CA GLY A 173 -8.80 -11.63 -5.82
C GLY A 173 -8.33 -13.05 -5.44
N THR A 174 -7.24 -13.50 -6.05
CA THR A 174 -6.71 -14.86 -5.82
C THR A 174 -6.03 -15.01 -4.46
N ILE A 175 -6.30 -16.11 -3.77
CA ILE A 175 -5.67 -16.48 -2.49
C ILE A 175 -4.17 -16.82 -2.67
N LYS A 176 -3.72 -17.13 -3.88
CA LYS A 176 -2.32 -17.51 -4.16
C LYS A 176 -1.27 -16.45 -3.80
N THR A 177 -1.67 -15.23 -3.48
CA THR A 177 -0.77 -14.17 -3.01
C THR A 177 -0.72 -14.05 -1.49
N ALA A 178 -1.50 -14.84 -0.75
CA ALA A 178 -1.57 -14.82 0.71
C ALA A 178 -0.82 -16.00 1.37
N GLU A 179 -0.32 -16.93 0.58
CA GLU A 179 0.54 -18.05 1.00
C GLU A 179 2.02 -17.63 0.89
#